data_197e02c0d0a42e0b47a6d3262919e4d4
#
_entry.id   197e02c0d0a42e0b47a6d3262919e4d4
#
_cell.length_a   1.000
_cell.length_b   1.000
_cell.length_c   1.000
_cell.angle_alpha   90.00
_cell.angle_beta   90.00
_cell.angle_gamma   90.00
#
_symmetry.space_group_name_H-M   'P 1'
#
loop_
_entity.id
_entity.type
_entity.pdbx_description
1 polymer ?
#
loop_
_entity_poly.entity_id
_entity_poly.type
_entity_poly.pdbx_seq_one_letter_code
_entity_poly.pdbx_strand_id
1 'polypeptide(L)'
;MARIDFVPRIDDAKYGIVEQVSPLIRRVIAENPSKYTYRGTGTYIVGHGNVAVIDPGPVMDSHRDAIQRALTGEQVQAILVTHCHSDHSPLAHWLHQQTGAATYAIGPHRDSVIDESDDGRVEAIDRDFVPTHPVNDGDVIVDTDEFALTAVSTPGHTSNHMCVALAQERALFSGDHVMGWSTTVISPPDGDMRSYIESLRKVQRRKDDILWPTHGGPVTNPQTYLAQYLQHRLDREAQILQCLADGATTITEMVAILYSDVRVELHKAAGRSVLSHLIKLIGDGRVVVVDKSEPRRTAVFALVGQVF
;
A
#
# COMPACT_ATOMS: atom_id res chain seq x y z
N MET A 1 3.53 -22.61 0.27
CA MET A 1 3.22 -21.20 -0.09
C MET A 1 4.12 -20.77 -1.22
N ALA A 2 3.57 -20.13 -2.25
CA ALA A 2 4.37 -19.61 -3.36
C ALA A 2 5.45 -18.66 -2.82
N ARG A 3 6.68 -18.82 -3.31
CA ARG A 3 7.78 -17.91 -3.01
C ARG A 3 7.62 -16.68 -3.87
N ILE A 4 7.72 -15.51 -3.25
CA ILE A 4 7.84 -14.24 -3.98
C ILE A 4 9.33 -13.96 -4.17
N ASP A 5 9.74 -13.75 -5.41
CA ASP A 5 11.11 -13.36 -5.73
C ASP A 5 11.22 -11.84 -5.57
N PHE A 6 11.37 -11.42 -4.31
CA PHE A 6 11.52 -10.00 -4.01
C PHE A 6 12.68 -9.40 -4.81
N VAL A 7 12.42 -8.25 -5.44
CA VAL A 7 13.39 -7.54 -6.26
C VAL A 7 14.57 -7.04 -5.43
N PRO A 8 15.72 -6.75 -6.07
CA PRO A 8 16.90 -6.27 -5.38
C PRO A 8 16.58 -5.10 -4.47
N ARG A 9 17.04 -5.18 -3.25
CA ARG A 9 16.84 -4.18 -2.22
C ARG A 9 17.58 -2.90 -2.59
N ILE A 10 17.04 -1.76 -2.20
CA ILE A 10 17.82 -0.53 -2.17
C ILE A 10 18.70 -0.60 -0.92
N ASP A 11 19.90 -1.16 -1.05
CA ASP A 11 20.80 -1.32 0.10
C ASP A 11 21.50 0.00 0.45
N ASP A 12 21.72 0.88 -0.54
CA ASP A 12 22.37 2.20 -0.40
C ASP A 12 21.37 3.33 -0.65
N ALA A 13 20.35 3.45 0.22
CA ALA A 13 19.41 4.56 0.14
C ALA A 13 20.13 5.90 0.35
N LYS A 14 20.09 6.77 -0.64
CA LYS A 14 20.68 8.11 -0.57
C LYS A 14 19.60 9.10 -0.16
N TYR A 15 19.52 9.36 1.12
CA TYR A 15 18.54 10.26 1.68
C TYR A 15 18.74 11.71 1.22
N GLY A 16 17.64 12.39 0.93
CA GLY A 16 17.65 13.79 0.55
C GLY A 16 18.33 14.10 -0.78
N ILE A 17 18.68 13.09 -1.57
CA ILE A 17 19.28 13.24 -2.90
C ILE A 17 18.22 12.95 -3.95
N VAL A 18 18.19 13.78 -5.00
CA VAL A 18 17.34 13.58 -6.17
C VAL A 18 18.01 12.57 -7.09
N GLU A 19 17.40 11.41 -7.28
CA GLU A 19 17.85 10.38 -8.22
C GLU A 19 16.99 10.41 -9.47
N GLN A 20 17.62 10.52 -10.67
CA GLN A 20 16.94 10.22 -11.93
C GLN A 20 16.82 8.70 -12.05
N VAL A 21 15.60 8.17 -12.00
CA VAL A 21 15.36 6.72 -12.00
C VAL A 21 14.83 6.19 -13.33
N SER A 22 14.27 7.09 -14.17
CA SER A 22 13.92 6.85 -15.56
C SER A 22 13.91 8.20 -16.32
N PRO A 23 13.71 8.23 -17.65
CA PRO A 23 13.71 9.50 -18.39
C PRO A 23 12.78 10.57 -17.83
N LEU A 24 11.57 10.20 -17.38
CA LEU A 24 10.58 11.15 -16.85
C LEU A 24 10.47 11.14 -15.33
N ILE A 25 11.13 10.21 -14.62
CA ILE A 25 10.90 10.01 -13.19
C ILE A 25 12.15 10.32 -12.38
N ARG A 26 12.02 11.22 -11.43
CA ARG A 26 13.00 11.48 -10.35
C ARG A 26 12.42 10.96 -9.03
N ARG A 27 13.28 10.54 -8.12
CA ARG A 27 12.90 10.05 -6.79
C ARG A 27 13.72 10.73 -5.71
N VAL A 28 13.07 11.07 -4.59
CA VAL A 28 13.71 11.52 -3.35
C VAL A 28 13.26 10.59 -2.24
N ILE A 29 14.20 9.99 -1.49
CA ILE A 29 13.88 9.07 -0.39
C ILE A 29 13.97 9.83 0.94
N ALA A 30 12.90 9.75 1.75
CA ALA A 30 12.89 10.26 3.13
C ALA A 30 13.68 9.35 4.06
N GLU A 31 14.38 9.92 5.05
CA GLU A 31 15.14 9.18 6.05
C GLU A 31 14.24 8.69 7.21
N ASN A 32 13.24 7.89 6.88
CA ASN A 32 12.30 7.30 7.82
C ASN A 32 12.31 5.76 7.80
N PRO A 33 13.49 5.09 7.89
CA PRO A 33 13.56 3.63 7.81
C PRO A 33 12.83 2.98 8.98
N SER A 34 12.04 1.97 8.68
CA SER A 34 11.27 1.20 9.66
C SER A 34 10.97 -0.21 9.16
N LYS A 35 10.30 -1.00 9.99
CA LYS A 35 9.77 -2.32 9.59
C LYS A 35 8.62 -2.24 8.57
N TYR A 36 8.07 -1.05 8.28
CA TYR A 36 7.02 -0.81 7.30
C TYR A 36 7.57 -0.11 6.06
N THR A 37 8.45 0.86 6.23
CA THR A 37 9.00 1.70 5.16
C THR A 37 10.31 1.18 4.57
N TYR A 38 10.85 0.07 5.12
CA TYR A 38 12.14 -0.50 4.74
C TYR A 38 13.29 0.52 4.88
N ARG A 39 13.75 1.09 3.76
CA ARG A 39 14.81 2.12 3.73
C ARG A 39 14.25 3.55 3.72
N GLY A 40 12.95 3.71 3.75
CA GLY A 40 12.28 5.00 3.75
C GLY A 40 11.22 5.13 2.65
N THR A 41 10.54 6.26 2.65
CA THR A 41 9.46 6.60 1.74
C THR A 41 10.01 7.34 0.52
N GLY A 42 9.68 6.89 -0.67
CA GLY A 42 10.08 7.49 -1.94
C GLY A 42 9.01 8.48 -2.45
N THR A 43 9.34 9.76 -2.48
CA THR A 43 8.58 10.77 -3.21
C THR A 43 9.01 10.74 -4.67
N TYR A 44 8.05 10.69 -5.61
CA TYR A 44 8.34 10.74 -7.03
C TYR A 44 7.99 12.08 -7.62
N ILE A 45 8.85 12.57 -8.54
CA ILE A 45 8.65 13.78 -9.33
C ILE A 45 8.64 13.37 -10.79
N VAL A 46 7.54 13.63 -11.50
CA VAL A 46 7.34 13.20 -12.89
C VAL A 46 7.34 14.43 -13.81
N GLY A 47 8.12 14.35 -14.89
CA GLY A 47 8.26 15.42 -15.90
C GLY A 47 9.41 16.38 -15.63
N HIS A 48 9.54 17.41 -16.51
CA HIS A 48 10.54 18.47 -16.45
C HIS A 48 9.89 19.82 -16.77
N GLY A 49 10.32 20.86 -16.09
CA GLY A 49 9.71 22.20 -16.20
C GLY A 49 8.29 22.23 -15.62
N ASN A 50 7.35 21.51 -16.22
CA ASN A 50 6.04 21.22 -15.64
C ASN A 50 6.06 19.83 -15.03
N VAL A 51 5.83 19.73 -13.72
CA VAL A 51 6.01 18.45 -13.00
C VAL A 51 4.80 18.09 -12.15
N ALA A 52 4.63 16.80 -11.88
CA ALA A 52 3.74 16.30 -10.85
C ALA A 52 4.55 15.66 -9.72
N VAL A 53 4.04 15.75 -8.48
CA VAL A 53 4.67 15.13 -7.30
C VAL A 53 3.74 14.06 -6.76
N ILE A 54 4.26 12.85 -6.54
CA ILE A 54 3.52 11.71 -6.00
C ILE A 54 4.08 11.37 -4.62
N ASP A 55 3.20 11.26 -3.63
CA ASP A 55 3.49 11.00 -2.21
C ASP A 55 4.59 11.94 -1.67
N PRO A 56 4.26 13.18 -1.33
CA PRO A 56 5.23 14.14 -0.79
C PRO A 56 5.93 13.67 0.50
N GLY A 57 5.34 12.69 1.20
CA GLY A 57 5.99 11.95 2.27
C GLY A 57 5.75 12.49 3.67
N PRO A 58 6.54 12.02 4.65
CA PRO A 58 6.39 12.36 6.06
C PRO A 58 6.85 13.78 6.38
N VAL A 59 6.33 14.35 7.47
CA VAL A 59 6.78 15.65 8.01
C VAL A 59 8.18 15.50 8.59
N MET A 60 9.18 15.77 7.74
CA MET A 60 10.59 15.79 8.09
C MET A 60 11.24 16.99 7.40
N ASP A 61 11.95 17.83 8.15
CA ASP A 61 12.60 19.02 7.61
C ASP A 61 13.60 18.69 6.50
N SER A 62 14.42 17.67 6.70
CA SER A 62 15.40 17.21 5.71
C SER A 62 14.76 16.76 4.39
N HIS A 63 13.61 16.08 4.47
CA HIS A 63 12.88 15.61 3.29
C HIS A 63 12.18 16.76 2.58
N ARG A 64 11.53 17.64 3.34
CA ARG A 64 10.93 18.88 2.82
C ARG A 64 11.95 19.72 2.05
N ASP A 65 13.14 19.94 2.64
CA ASP A 65 14.21 20.72 2.01
C ASP A 65 14.74 20.03 0.75
N ALA A 66 14.78 18.70 0.72
CA ALA A 66 15.19 17.93 -0.46
C ALA A 66 14.16 18.06 -1.59
N ILE A 67 12.86 17.98 -1.30
CA ILE A 67 11.78 18.21 -2.28
C ILE A 67 11.86 19.63 -2.80
N GLN A 68 12.03 20.63 -1.93
CA GLN A 68 12.13 22.04 -2.34
C GLN A 68 13.31 22.28 -3.28
N ARG A 69 14.47 21.69 -2.99
CA ARG A 69 15.64 21.75 -3.91
C ARG A 69 15.36 21.06 -5.23
N ALA A 70 14.69 19.89 -5.20
CA ALA A 70 14.35 19.14 -6.41
C ALA A 70 13.38 19.89 -7.35
N LEU A 71 12.56 20.77 -6.78
CA LEU A 71 11.54 21.53 -7.50
C LEU A 71 12.01 22.95 -7.88
N THR A 72 13.31 23.29 -7.63
CA THR A 72 13.83 24.62 -7.97
C THR A 72 13.77 24.86 -9.48
N GLY A 73 13.02 25.88 -9.91
CA GLY A 73 12.81 26.21 -11.33
C GLY A 73 11.72 25.38 -12.03
N GLU A 74 11.06 24.49 -11.30
CA GLU A 74 9.95 23.66 -11.80
C GLU A 74 8.59 24.30 -11.47
N GLN A 75 7.59 24.04 -12.28
CA GLN A 75 6.18 24.38 -12.01
C GLN A 75 5.41 23.10 -11.64
N VAL A 76 4.98 23.01 -10.40
CA VAL A 76 4.18 21.86 -9.95
C VAL A 76 2.75 21.99 -10.46
N GLN A 77 2.32 21.04 -11.29
CA GLN A 77 0.98 21.01 -11.90
C GLN A 77 -0.02 20.29 -10.98
N ALA A 78 0.44 19.24 -10.27
CA ALA A 78 -0.40 18.41 -9.41
C ALA A 78 0.41 17.76 -8.31
N ILE A 79 -0.24 17.53 -7.16
CA ILE A 79 0.26 16.76 -6.03
C ILE A 79 -0.66 15.57 -5.87
N LEU A 80 -0.14 14.36 -6.07
CA LEU A 80 -0.91 13.12 -6.01
C LEU A 80 -0.56 12.37 -4.72
N VAL A 81 -1.58 11.89 -4.03
CA VAL A 81 -1.41 11.08 -2.81
C VAL A 81 -2.04 9.72 -3.04
N THR A 82 -1.21 8.67 -2.91
CA THR A 82 -1.69 7.30 -3.14
C THR A 82 -2.67 6.86 -2.06
N HIS A 83 -2.41 7.22 -0.80
CA HIS A 83 -3.27 6.95 0.35
C HIS A 83 -2.86 7.80 1.57
N CYS A 84 -3.68 7.76 2.65
CA CYS A 84 -3.53 8.65 3.80
C CYS A 84 -2.70 8.06 4.95
N HIS A 85 -1.65 7.28 4.70
CA HIS A 85 -0.69 6.98 5.77
C HIS A 85 0.26 8.16 6.01
N SER A 86 0.72 8.28 7.26
CA SER A 86 1.51 9.43 7.74
C SER A 86 2.89 9.57 7.12
N ASP A 87 3.31 8.64 6.32
CA ASP A 87 4.56 8.69 5.57
C ASP A 87 4.34 9.00 4.07
N HIS A 88 3.08 9.18 3.62
CA HIS A 88 2.74 9.51 2.23
C HIS A 88 2.15 10.91 2.07
N SER A 89 1.11 11.24 2.85
CA SER A 89 0.28 12.41 2.63
C SER A 89 0.68 13.70 3.36
N PRO A 90 1.31 13.70 4.54
CA PRO A 90 1.35 14.90 5.40
C PRO A 90 2.04 16.12 4.77
N LEU A 91 3.09 15.93 3.98
CA LEU A 91 3.72 17.07 3.28
C LEU A 91 2.92 17.58 2.08
N ALA A 92 1.82 16.93 1.69
CA ALA A 92 0.99 17.41 0.58
C ALA A 92 0.37 18.78 0.86
N HIS A 93 -0.09 19.01 2.10
CA HIS A 93 -0.63 20.31 2.49
C HIS A 93 0.44 21.43 2.42
N TRP A 94 1.63 21.17 2.96
CA TRP A 94 2.75 22.10 2.85
C TRP A 94 3.10 22.40 1.39
N LEU A 95 3.23 21.36 0.56
CA LEU A 95 3.61 21.52 -0.84
C LEU A 95 2.52 22.31 -1.64
N HIS A 96 1.24 22.04 -1.35
CA HIS A 96 0.13 22.84 -1.88
C HIS A 96 0.27 24.33 -1.54
N GLN A 97 0.58 24.64 -0.28
CA GLN A 97 0.78 26.04 0.15
C GLN A 97 1.97 26.73 -0.54
N GLN A 98 3.05 25.98 -0.81
CA GLN A 98 4.25 26.52 -1.45
C GLN A 98 4.09 26.75 -2.96
N THR A 99 3.32 25.90 -3.63
CA THR A 99 3.27 25.86 -5.09
C THR A 99 1.94 26.33 -5.67
N GLY A 100 0.87 26.33 -4.88
CA GLY A 100 -0.50 26.53 -5.34
C GLY A 100 -1.09 25.34 -6.12
N ALA A 101 -0.31 24.27 -6.34
CA ALA A 101 -0.77 23.09 -7.07
C ALA A 101 -1.86 22.35 -6.31
N ALA A 102 -2.88 21.87 -7.00
CA ALA A 102 -3.97 21.11 -6.40
C ALA A 102 -3.49 19.72 -5.91
N THR A 103 -4.14 19.20 -4.86
CA THR A 103 -3.91 17.84 -4.35
C THR A 103 -4.99 16.89 -4.85
N TYR A 104 -4.58 15.69 -5.29
CA TYR A 104 -5.42 14.67 -5.87
C TYR A 104 -5.27 13.35 -5.13
N ALA A 105 -6.38 12.72 -4.74
CA ALA A 105 -6.47 11.39 -4.14
C ALA A 105 -7.89 10.85 -4.35
N ILE A 106 -8.13 9.56 -4.09
CA ILE A 106 -9.49 8.99 -4.09
C ILE A 106 -10.39 9.68 -3.05
N GLY A 107 -9.82 10.09 -1.91
CA GLY A 107 -10.54 10.79 -0.85
C GLY A 107 -9.75 10.79 0.46
N PRO A 108 -10.30 11.40 1.52
CA PRO A 108 -9.71 11.35 2.84
C PRO A 108 -9.77 9.94 3.41
N HIS A 109 -9.00 9.70 4.47
CA HIS A 109 -9.15 8.47 5.24
C HIS A 109 -10.59 8.37 5.81
N ARG A 110 -11.19 7.18 5.69
CA ARG A 110 -12.50 6.94 6.30
C ARG A 110 -12.29 6.46 7.72
N ASP A 111 -12.88 7.16 8.69
CA ASP A 111 -12.86 6.73 10.09
C ASP A 111 -13.55 5.36 10.18
N SER A 112 -12.78 4.38 10.58
CA SER A 112 -13.26 3.07 10.95
C SER A 112 -13.18 2.96 12.47
N VAL A 113 -14.14 2.28 13.08
CA VAL A 113 -14.13 2.02 14.53
C VAL A 113 -12.90 1.17 14.83
N ILE A 114 -11.89 1.79 15.45
CA ILE A 114 -10.71 1.07 15.92
C ILE A 114 -11.12 0.31 17.18
N ASP A 115 -10.81 -0.99 17.21
CA ASP A 115 -10.82 -1.72 18.48
C ASP A 115 -9.68 -1.16 19.35
N GLU A 116 -10.02 -0.30 20.31
CA GLU A 116 -9.06 0.35 21.23
C GLU A 116 -8.27 -0.66 22.08
N SER A 117 -8.69 -1.92 22.11
CA SER A 117 -7.95 -3.01 22.79
C SER A 117 -6.71 -3.45 22.03
N ASP A 118 -6.53 -3.03 20.78
CA ASP A 118 -5.35 -3.32 19.98
C ASP A 118 -4.29 -2.21 20.16
N ASP A 119 -3.45 -2.33 21.18
CA ASP A 119 -2.28 -1.46 21.46
C ASP A 119 -1.19 -1.50 20.38
N GLY A 120 -1.41 -2.26 19.32
CA GLY A 120 -0.54 -2.34 18.17
C GLY A 120 -0.74 -1.15 17.26
N ARG A 121 0.15 -0.15 17.31
CA ARG A 121 0.20 0.93 16.36
C ARG A 121 0.18 0.37 14.93
N VAL A 122 -0.99 0.47 14.31
CA VAL A 122 -1.14 0.44 12.86
C VAL A 122 -0.27 1.57 12.31
N GLU A 123 0.18 1.49 11.08
CA GLU A 123 0.79 2.62 10.38
C GLU A 123 -0.02 3.87 10.69
N ALA A 124 0.66 4.92 11.14
CA ALA A 124 -0.02 6.12 11.59
C ALA A 124 -0.80 6.72 10.41
N ILE A 125 -2.06 7.07 10.64
CA ILE A 125 -2.96 7.61 9.63
C ILE A 125 -2.93 9.13 9.69
N ASP A 126 -2.79 9.78 8.55
CA ASP A 126 -3.02 11.21 8.40
C ASP A 126 -4.53 11.46 8.22
N ARG A 127 -5.18 11.82 9.31
CA ARG A 127 -6.63 12.10 9.35
C ARG A 127 -6.97 13.50 8.87
N ASP A 128 -5.97 14.38 8.79
CA ASP A 128 -6.15 15.78 8.42
C ASP A 128 -6.07 15.99 6.91
N PHE A 129 -5.55 15.01 6.17
CA PHE A 129 -5.44 15.11 4.73
C PHE A 129 -6.81 14.98 4.05
N VAL A 130 -7.20 16.04 3.34
CA VAL A 130 -8.36 16.06 2.44
C VAL A 130 -7.88 16.58 1.08
N PRO A 131 -8.00 15.80 -0.01
CA PRO A 131 -7.60 16.27 -1.33
C PRO A 131 -8.47 17.44 -1.78
N THR A 132 -7.86 18.45 -2.43
CA THR A 132 -8.63 19.55 -3.03
C THR A 132 -9.48 19.08 -4.21
N HIS A 133 -9.04 17.99 -4.87
CA HIS A 133 -9.74 17.34 -5.98
C HIS A 133 -9.80 15.83 -5.76
N PRO A 134 -10.91 15.30 -5.24
CA PRO A 134 -11.14 13.87 -5.23
C PRO A 134 -11.21 13.31 -6.66
N VAL A 135 -10.60 12.15 -6.89
CA VAL A 135 -10.58 11.49 -8.20
C VAL A 135 -11.22 10.11 -8.15
N ASN A 136 -11.65 9.64 -9.30
CA ASN A 136 -12.17 8.30 -9.49
C ASN A 136 -11.21 7.45 -10.32
N ASP A 137 -11.52 6.17 -10.40
CA ASP A 137 -10.80 5.22 -11.24
C ASP A 137 -10.84 5.63 -12.72
N GLY A 138 -9.66 5.78 -13.32
CA GLY A 138 -9.51 6.16 -14.73
C GLY A 138 -9.48 7.66 -14.99
N ASP A 139 -9.65 8.51 -13.98
CA ASP A 139 -9.55 9.96 -14.16
C ASP A 139 -8.12 10.36 -14.56
N VAL A 140 -8.01 11.16 -15.62
CA VAL A 140 -6.76 11.78 -16.03
C VAL A 140 -6.51 13.01 -15.15
N ILE A 141 -5.45 12.96 -14.35
CA ILE A 141 -5.11 14.01 -13.36
C ILE A 141 -4.24 15.09 -14.01
N VAL A 142 -3.26 14.67 -14.77
CA VAL A 142 -2.33 15.54 -15.51
C VAL A 142 -2.28 15.05 -16.95
N ASP A 143 -2.35 15.98 -17.89
CA ASP A 143 -2.15 15.71 -19.31
C ASP A 143 -1.38 16.89 -19.91
N THR A 144 -0.12 16.64 -20.24
CA THR A 144 0.81 17.63 -20.82
C THR A 144 1.37 17.08 -22.13
N ASP A 145 2.11 17.90 -22.87
CA ASP A 145 2.81 17.44 -24.08
C ASP A 145 3.90 16.38 -23.78
N GLU A 146 4.40 16.33 -22.52
CA GLU A 146 5.48 15.45 -22.13
C GLU A 146 4.98 14.16 -21.46
N PHE A 147 3.96 14.25 -20.60
CA PHE A 147 3.44 13.09 -19.86
C PHE A 147 1.97 13.24 -19.47
N ALA A 148 1.32 12.10 -19.26
CA ALA A 148 -0.02 12.01 -18.71
C ALA A 148 -0.06 11.07 -17.51
N LEU A 149 -0.73 11.48 -16.43
CA LEU A 149 -0.96 10.69 -15.22
C LEU A 149 -2.44 10.38 -15.03
N THR A 150 -2.74 9.10 -14.82
CA THR A 150 -4.09 8.59 -14.65
C THR A 150 -4.24 7.90 -13.29
N ALA A 151 -5.32 8.18 -12.58
CA ALA A 151 -5.68 7.48 -11.35
C ALA A 151 -6.10 6.04 -11.63
N VAL A 152 -5.60 5.11 -10.83
CA VAL A 152 -5.99 3.70 -10.86
C VAL A 152 -6.41 3.31 -9.44
N SER A 153 -7.70 3.31 -9.14
CA SER A 153 -8.21 2.93 -7.82
C SER A 153 -7.84 1.49 -7.49
N THR A 154 -7.16 1.29 -6.37
CA THR A 154 -6.65 -0.01 -5.91
C THR A 154 -6.90 -0.20 -4.40
N PRO A 155 -8.17 -0.19 -3.95
CA PRO A 155 -8.49 -0.37 -2.54
C PRO A 155 -8.01 -1.72 -2.02
N GLY A 156 -7.74 -1.79 -0.73
CA GLY A 156 -7.41 -3.03 -0.03
C GLY A 156 -6.30 -2.90 0.99
N HIS A 157 -5.20 -2.21 0.72
CA HIS A 157 -4.24 -1.79 1.75
C HIS A 157 -4.89 -0.74 2.67
N THR A 158 -5.41 0.30 2.06
CA THR A 158 -6.41 1.21 2.62
C THR A 158 -7.62 1.30 1.69
N SER A 159 -8.76 1.76 2.19
CA SER A 159 -9.99 1.91 1.40
C SER A 159 -9.87 2.97 0.30
N ASN A 160 -9.01 3.97 0.51
CA ASN A 160 -8.79 5.10 -0.40
C ASN A 160 -7.51 4.99 -1.23
N HIS A 161 -6.89 3.80 -1.30
CA HIS A 161 -5.65 3.62 -2.04
C HIS A 161 -5.85 3.75 -3.55
N MET A 162 -4.94 4.45 -4.21
CA MET A 162 -4.77 4.46 -5.66
C MET A 162 -3.33 4.24 -6.07
N CYS A 163 -3.13 3.56 -7.18
CA CYS A 163 -1.91 3.65 -7.96
C CYS A 163 -2.03 4.81 -8.97
N VAL A 164 -0.90 5.27 -9.52
CA VAL A 164 -0.87 6.31 -10.56
C VAL A 164 -0.17 5.75 -11.79
N ALA A 165 -0.83 5.80 -12.93
CA ALA A 165 -0.28 5.31 -14.19
C ALA A 165 0.39 6.44 -14.97
N LEU A 166 1.61 6.19 -15.48
CA LEU A 166 2.35 7.04 -16.42
C LEU A 166 2.37 6.36 -17.78
N ALA A 167 1.60 6.89 -18.73
CA ALA A 167 1.40 6.25 -20.02
C ALA A 167 2.68 6.18 -20.86
N GLN A 168 3.49 7.24 -20.88
CA GLN A 168 4.68 7.39 -21.73
C GLN A 168 5.76 6.35 -21.42
N GLU A 169 5.88 5.92 -20.17
CA GLU A 169 6.86 4.90 -19.78
C GLU A 169 6.21 3.53 -19.49
N ARG A 170 4.89 3.39 -19.73
CA ARG A 170 4.12 2.19 -19.35
C ARG A 170 4.42 1.77 -17.91
N ALA A 171 4.51 2.79 -17.04
CA ALA A 171 4.87 2.65 -15.64
C ALA A 171 3.66 2.85 -14.73
N LEU A 172 3.69 2.18 -13.58
CA LEU A 172 2.68 2.35 -12.53
C LEU A 172 3.38 2.65 -11.21
N PHE A 173 3.09 3.80 -10.62
CA PHE A 173 3.44 4.08 -9.23
C PHE A 173 2.46 3.31 -8.35
N SER A 174 2.96 2.26 -7.72
CA SER A 174 2.11 1.29 -7.03
C SER A 174 1.78 1.67 -5.59
N GLY A 175 2.33 2.78 -5.07
CA GLY A 175 2.15 3.11 -3.66
C GLY A 175 2.53 1.91 -2.78
N ASP A 176 1.67 1.59 -1.84
CA ASP A 176 1.80 0.42 -0.96
C ASP A 176 0.93 -0.77 -1.39
N HIS A 177 0.28 -0.68 -2.56
CA HIS A 177 -0.46 -1.81 -3.12
C HIS A 177 0.47 -2.98 -3.46
N VAL A 178 1.63 -2.70 -4.06
CA VAL A 178 2.66 -3.71 -4.37
C VAL A 178 4.03 -3.14 -4.03
N MET A 179 4.72 -3.78 -3.10
CA MET A 179 6.08 -3.41 -2.68
C MET A 179 7.12 -4.41 -3.20
N GLY A 180 8.33 -3.92 -3.48
CA GLY A 180 9.41 -4.76 -4.01
C GLY A 180 10.13 -5.62 -2.97
N TRP A 181 10.02 -5.32 -1.68
CA TRP A 181 10.84 -5.90 -0.61
C TRP A 181 10.07 -6.80 0.36
N SER A 182 8.76 -6.65 0.44
CA SER A 182 7.87 -7.35 1.37
C SER A 182 6.45 -7.44 0.79
N THR A 183 5.63 -8.31 1.33
CA THR A 183 4.19 -8.29 1.03
C THR A 183 3.50 -7.15 1.76
N THR A 184 2.55 -6.53 1.09
CA THR A 184 1.72 -5.44 1.64
C THR A 184 0.95 -5.89 2.88
N VAL A 185 0.90 -5.06 3.88
CA VAL A 185 0.08 -5.26 5.08
C VAL A 185 -1.37 -4.93 4.74
N ILE A 186 -2.30 -5.83 5.06
CA ILE A 186 -3.74 -5.62 4.92
C ILE A 186 -4.34 -5.75 6.31
N SER A 187 -4.65 -4.62 6.92
CA SER A 187 -5.09 -4.55 8.31
C SER A 187 -6.51 -4.02 8.43
N PRO A 188 -7.49 -4.86 8.83
CA PRO A 188 -8.80 -4.35 9.19
C PRO A 188 -8.71 -3.35 10.35
N PRO A 189 -9.65 -2.37 10.46
CA PRO A 189 -10.92 -2.31 9.71
C PRO A 189 -10.84 -1.60 8.36
N ASP A 190 -9.85 -0.78 8.06
CA ASP A 190 -9.75 -0.08 6.77
C ASP A 190 -9.21 -0.98 5.65
N GLY A 191 -8.22 -1.82 5.97
CA GLY A 191 -7.69 -2.80 5.01
C GLY A 191 -8.66 -3.96 4.76
N ASP A 192 -8.89 -4.30 3.48
CA ASP A 192 -9.80 -5.34 3.03
C ASP A 192 -9.15 -6.32 2.04
N MET A 193 -9.08 -7.61 2.41
CA MET A 193 -8.38 -8.63 1.61
C MET A 193 -9.11 -8.95 0.29
N ARG A 194 -10.43 -8.84 0.24
CA ARG A 194 -11.20 -9.06 -0.99
C ARG A 194 -10.87 -7.99 -2.00
N SER A 195 -11.03 -6.73 -1.61
CA SER A 195 -10.72 -5.57 -2.45
C SER A 195 -9.25 -5.58 -2.90
N TYR A 196 -8.34 -5.97 -1.99
CA TYR A 196 -6.92 -6.09 -2.31
C TYR A 196 -6.63 -7.12 -3.41
N ILE A 197 -7.22 -8.32 -3.31
CA ILE A 197 -7.06 -9.37 -4.33
C ILE A 197 -7.67 -8.93 -5.67
N GLU A 198 -8.81 -8.25 -5.66
CA GLU A 198 -9.45 -7.71 -6.87
C GLU A 198 -8.57 -6.63 -7.50
N SER A 199 -7.98 -5.75 -6.69
CA SER A 199 -7.03 -4.72 -7.12
C SER A 199 -5.75 -5.31 -7.70
N LEU A 200 -5.19 -6.38 -7.11
CA LEU A 200 -4.04 -7.10 -7.69
C LEU A 200 -4.36 -7.65 -9.09
N ARG A 201 -5.54 -8.27 -9.25
CA ARG A 201 -5.99 -8.76 -10.57
C ARG A 201 -6.20 -7.64 -11.57
N LYS A 202 -6.70 -6.48 -11.11
CA LYS A 202 -6.88 -5.29 -11.95
C LYS A 202 -5.52 -4.78 -12.45
N VAL A 203 -4.55 -4.60 -11.55
CA VAL A 203 -3.19 -4.16 -11.92
C VAL A 203 -2.52 -5.16 -12.84
N GLN A 204 -2.66 -6.47 -12.61
CA GLN A 204 -2.11 -7.50 -13.49
C GLN A 204 -2.65 -7.41 -14.93
N ARG A 205 -3.94 -7.09 -15.12
CA ARG A 205 -4.53 -6.92 -16.45
C ARG A 205 -4.02 -5.71 -17.23
N ARG A 206 -3.44 -4.72 -16.55
CA ARG A 206 -2.92 -3.48 -17.17
C ARG A 206 -1.69 -3.74 -18.05
N LYS A 207 -0.83 -4.70 -17.67
CA LYS A 207 0.41 -5.05 -18.38
C LYS A 207 1.39 -3.87 -18.46
N ASP A 208 1.53 -3.11 -17.35
CA ASP A 208 2.59 -2.13 -17.22
C ASP A 208 3.97 -2.82 -17.26
N ASP A 209 5.00 -2.14 -17.73
CA ASP A 209 6.34 -2.71 -17.91
C ASP A 209 7.17 -2.60 -16.62
N ILE A 210 6.83 -1.64 -15.75
CA ILE A 210 7.52 -1.42 -14.48
C ILE A 210 6.54 -0.93 -13.41
N LEU A 211 6.74 -1.36 -12.15
CA LEU A 211 6.08 -0.76 -10.99
C LEU A 211 7.10 0.02 -10.16
N TRP A 212 6.72 1.21 -9.74
CA TRP A 212 7.46 2.07 -8.83
C TRP A 212 6.76 2.10 -7.48
N PRO A 213 7.15 1.25 -6.51
CA PRO A 213 6.57 1.26 -5.19
C PRO A 213 7.10 2.43 -4.36
N THR A 214 6.33 2.89 -3.38
CA THR A 214 6.79 3.93 -2.46
C THR A 214 7.94 3.43 -1.58
N HIS A 215 7.95 2.12 -1.25
CA HIS A 215 9.01 1.50 -0.45
C HIS A 215 9.75 0.42 -1.21
N GLY A 216 11.08 0.57 -1.28
CA GLY A 216 11.95 -0.41 -1.93
C GLY A 216 12.29 -0.08 -3.38
N GLY A 217 12.83 -1.06 -4.10
CA GLY A 217 13.23 -0.94 -5.49
C GLY A 217 12.09 -1.16 -6.48
N PRO A 218 12.30 -0.77 -7.76
CA PRO A 218 11.31 -0.99 -8.81
C PRO A 218 11.10 -2.46 -9.12
N VAL A 219 9.88 -2.82 -9.52
CA VAL A 219 9.54 -4.15 -10.02
C VAL A 219 9.58 -4.13 -11.55
N THR A 220 10.63 -4.72 -12.12
CA THR A 220 10.90 -4.72 -13.57
C THR A 220 10.28 -5.89 -14.32
N ASN A 221 9.65 -6.82 -13.63
CA ASN A 221 8.88 -7.92 -14.22
C ASN A 221 7.51 -8.02 -13.54
N PRO A 222 6.62 -7.02 -13.74
CA PRO A 222 5.36 -6.91 -13.00
C PRO A 222 4.46 -8.13 -13.17
N GLN A 223 4.39 -8.72 -14.36
CA GLN A 223 3.44 -9.81 -14.64
C GLN A 223 3.74 -11.06 -13.79
N THR A 224 4.99 -11.47 -13.75
CA THR A 224 5.44 -12.60 -12.93
C THR A 224 5.30 -12.27 -11.44
N TYR A 225 5.70 -11.07 -11.05
CA TYR A 225 5.69 -10.63 -9.67
C TYR A 225 4.26 -10.54 -9.10
N LEU A 226 3.33 -9.95 -9.83
CA LEU A 226 1.92 -9.86 -9.45
C LEU A 226 1.26 -11.24 -9.38
N ALA A 227 1.62 -12.17 -10.28
CA ALA A 227 1.16 -13.56 -10.19
C ALA A 227 1.64 -14.24 -8.91
N GLN A 228 2.91 -14.03 -8.51
CA GLN A 228 3.46 -14.55 -7.26
C GLN A 228 2.75 -13.92 -6.03
N TYR A 229 2.50 -12.61 -6.06
CA TYR A 229 1.75 -11.92 -5.01
C TYR A 229 0.34 -12.47 -4.84
N LEU A 230 -0.40 -12.61 -5.94
CA LEU A 230 -1.74 -13.17 -5.92
C LEU A 230 -1.74 -14.62 -5.40
N GLN A 231 -0.84 -15.46 -5.91
CA GLN A 231 -0.73 -16.85 -5.47
C GLN A 231 -0.37 -16.95 -3.99
N HIS A 232 0.53 -16.09 -3.50
CA HIS A 232 0.86 -16.03 -2.07
C HIS A 232 -0.38 -15.76 -1.19
N ARG A 233 -1.29 -14.84 -1.62
CA ARG A 233 -2.53 -14.56 -0.89
C ARG A 233 -3.49 -15.77 -0.91
N LEU A 234 -3.64 -16.41 -2.06
CA LEU A 234 -4.49 -17.59 -2.20
C LEU A 234 -3.96 -18.79 -1.41
N ASP A 235 -2.65 -19.02 -1.42
CA ASP A 235 -2.01 -20.04 -0.61
C ASP A 235 -2.24 -19.80 0.89
N ARG A 236 -2.12 -18.54 1.34
CA ARG A 236 -2.38 -18.19 2.75
C ARG A 236 -3.82 -18.47 3.13
N GLU A 237 -4.77 -18.17 2.25
CA GLU A 237 -6.18 -18.47 2.45
C GLU A 237 -6.42 -20.00 2.58
N ALA A 238 -5.80 -20.80 1.70
CA ALA A 238 -5.88 -22.25 1.77
C ALA A 238 -5.26 -22.79 3.07
N GLN A 239 -4.13 -22.25 3.53
CA GLN A 239 -3.50 -22.64 4.79
C GLN A 239 -4.38 -22.31 6.01
N ILE A 240 -5.06 -21.16 6.04
CA ILE A 240 -5.99 -20.81 7.12
C ILE A 240 -7.15 -21.81 7.19
N LEU A 241 -7.72 -22.17 6.04
CA LEU A 241 -8.78 -23.20 5.99
C LEU A 241 -8.29 -24.55 6.46
N GLN A 242 -7.03 -24.91 6.14
CA GLN A 242 -6.44 -26.16 6.63
C GLN A 242 -6.24 -26.11 8.15
N CYS A 243 -5.75 -25.00 8.72
CA CYS A 243 -5.66 -24.82 10.16
C CYS A 243 -7.02 -25.03 10.87
N LEU A 244 -8.09 -24.47 10.31
CA LEU A 244 -9.45 -24.68 10.83
C LEU A 244 -9.88 -26.14 10.73
N ALA A 245 -9.58 -26.84 9.62
CA ALA A 245 -9.89 -28.25 9.44
C ALA A 245 -9.13 -29.15 10.43
N ASP A 246 -7.90 -28.77 10.79
CA ASP A 246 -7.04 -29.46 11.73
C ASP A 246 -7.32 -29.11 13.22
N GLY A 247 -8.32 -28.23 13.48
CA GLY A 247 -8.82 -27.92 14.82
C GLY A 247 -8.26 -26.63 15.44
N ALA A 248 -7.42 -25.85 14.74
CA ALA A 248 -7.03 -24.52 15.22
C ALA A 248 -8.19 -23.54 15.00
N THR A 249 -8.73 -22.98 16.07
CA THR A 249 -9.96 -22.16 16.03
C THR A 249 -9.71 -20.69 16.30
N THR A 250 -8.54 -20.31 16.78
CA THR A 250 -8.17 -18.93 17.12
C THR A 250 -7.07 -18.38 16.21
N ILE A 251 -7.03 -17.08 16.05
CA ILE A 251 -5.95 -16.41 15.30
C ILE A 251 -4.59 -16.69 15.92
N THR A 252 -4.50 -16.77 17.25
CA THR A 252 -3.23 -17.07 17.96
C THR A 252 -2.69 -18.44 17.58
N GLU A 253 -3.55 -19.46 17.55
CA GLU A 253 -3.17 -20.82 17.13
C GLU A 253 -2.74 -20.86 15.66
N MET A 254 -3.51 -20.21 14.77
CA MET A 254 -3.18 -20.13 13.35
C MET A 254 -1.84 -19.42 13.11
N VAL A 255 -1.58 -18.31 13.82
CA VAL A 255 -0.31 -17.57 13.73
C VAL A 255 0.85 -18.45 14.19
N ALA A 256 0.70 -19.18 15.30
CA ALA A 256 1.75 -20.08 15.80
C ALA A 256 2.12 -21.18 14.77
N ILE A 257 1.14 -21.66 14.00
CA ILE A 257 1.35 -22.66 12.94
C ILE A 257 1.93 -22.01 11.67
N LEU A 258 1.30 -20.96 11.19
CA LEU A 258 1.56 -20.39 9.86
C LEU A 258 2.82 -19.50 9.81
N TYR A 259 3.27 -19.01 10.95
CA TYR A 259 4.38 -18.07 11.10
C TYR A 259 5.43 -18.55 12.12
N SER A 260 5.56 -19.89 12.28
CA SER A 260 6.52 -20.52 13.20
C SER A 260 7.97 -20.07 12.98
N ASP A 261 8.33 -19.78 11.72
CA ASP A 261 9.68 -19.33 11.33
C ASP A 261 9.85 -17.80 11.40
N VAL A 262 8.80 -17.08 11.80
CA VAL A 262 8.80 -15.62 11.89
C VAL A 262 9.02 -15.20 13.33
N ARG A 263 9.85 -14.14 13.54
CA ARG A 263 10.11 -13.60 14.88
C ARG A 263 8.80 -13.21 15.58
N VAL A 264 8.71 -13.52 16.87
CA VAL A 264 7.50 -13.35 17.69
C VAL A 264 6.98 -11.90 17.70
N GLU A 265 7.89 -10.91 17.60
CA GLU A 265 7.53 -9.50 17.54
C GLU A 265 6.66 -9.15 16.32
N LEU A 266 6.70 -9.98 15.27
CA LEU A 266 5.90 -9.81 14.06
C LEU A 266 4.57 -10.59 14.11
N HIS A 267 4.33 -11.42 15.13
CA HIS A 267 3.11 -12.22 15.24
C HIS A 267 1.84 -11.36 15.38
N LYS A 268 1.93 -10.17 15.99
CA LYS A 268 0.79 -9.23 16.03
C LYS A 268 0.39 -8.78 14.61
N ALA A 269 1.35 -8.41 13.78
CA ALA A 269 1.10 -8.03 12.38
C ALA A 269 0.58 -9.21 11.54
N ALA A 270 1.14 -10.41 11.76
CA ALA A 270 0.67 -11.65 11.14
C ALA A 270 -0.79 -11.94 11.52
N GLY A 271 -1.17 -11.74 12.78
CA GLY A 271 -2.54 -11.92 13.25
C GLY A 271 -3.56 -11.00 12.57
N ARG A 272 -3.17 -9.76 12.23
CA ARG A 272 -4.03 -8.86 11.44
C ARG A 272 -4.21 -9.38 10.02
N SER A 273 -3.14 -9.87 9.39
CA SER A 273 -3.23 -10.48 8.07
C SER A 273 -4.13 -11.73 8.09
N VAL A 274 -4.04 -12.57 9.12
CA VAL A 274 -4.94 -13.73 9.28
C VAL A 274 -6.39 -13.26 9.45
N LEU A 275 -6.64 -12.25 10.28
CA LEU A 275 -7.99 -11.69 10.46
C LEU A 275 -8.57 -11.17 9.14
N SER A 276 -7.78 -10.45 8.35
CA SER A 276 -8.21 -9.93 7.05
C SER A 276 -8.63 -11.06 6.09
N HIS A 277 -7.88 -12.18 6.06
CA HIS A 277 -8.28 -13.37 5.30
C HIS A 277 -9.54 -14.03 5.86
N LEU A 278 -9.68 -14.13 7.20
CA LEU A 278 -10.87 -14.70 7.83
C LEU A 278 -12.13 -13.88 7.53
N ILE A 279 -12.05 -12.55 7.58
CA ILE A 279 -13.16 -11.66 7.20
C ILE A 279 -13.59 -11.93 5.75
N LYS A 280 -12.63 -12.03 4.82
CA LYS A 280 -12.94 -12.40 3.43
C LYS A 280 -13.59 -13.78 3.34
N LEU A 281 -13.06 -14.79 4.03
CA LEU A 281 -13.60 -16.16 4.02
C LEU A 281 -15.00 -16.27 4.64
N ILE A 282 -15.32 -15.42 5.63
CA ILE A 282 -16.67 -15.27 6.17
C ILE A 282 -17.61 -14.70 5.10
N GLY A 283 -17.19 -13.65 4.42
CA GLY A 283 -17.95 -13.07 3.31
C GLY A 283 -18.11 -14.02 2.12
N ASP A 284 -17.21 -15.01 1.96
CA ASP A 284 -17.31 -16.10 0.96
C ASP A 284 -18.21 -17.26 1.43
N GLY A 285 -18.72 -17.22 2.66
CA GLY A 285 -19.55 -18.28 3.23
C GLY A 285 -18.79 -19.57 3.53
N ARG A 286 -17.44 -19.50 3.74
CA ARG A 286 -16.57 -20.66 4.01
C ARG A 286 -16.23 -20.81 5.50
N VAL A 287 -16.24 -19.71 6.23
CA VAL A 287 -15.90 -19.61 7.66
C VAL A 287 -17.02 -18.88 8.39
N VAL A 288 -17.20 -19.19 9.67
CA VAL A 288 -18.12 -18.47 10.56
C VAL A 288 -17.41 -18.13 11.87
N VAL A 289 -17.88 -17.07 12.54
CA VAL A 289 -17.57 -16.82 13.96
C VAL A 289 -18.52 -17.65 14.80
N VAL A 290 -17.99 -18.48 15.70
CA VAL A 290 -18.76 -19.49 16.44
C VAL A 290 -19.87 -18.86 17.31
N ASP A 291 -19.60 -17.74 17.97
CA ASP A 291 -20.56 -17.01 18.80
C ASP A 291 -21.44 -16.02 18.00
N LYS A 292 -21.31 -16.02 16.67
CA LYS A 292 -22.01 -15.10 15.76
C LYS A 292 -21.73 -13.60 16.02
N SER A 293 -20.66 -13.28 16.75
CA SER A 293 -20.22 -11.90 16.94
C SER A 293 -19.50 -11.37 15.69
N GLU A 294 -19.19 -10.07 15.68
CA GLU A 294 -18.33 -9.49 14.63
C GLU A 294 -16.93 -10.13 14.67
N PRO A 295 -16.31 -10.38 13.50
CA PRO A 295 -14.98 -10.96 13.42
C PRO A 295 -13.95 -10.01 14.04
N ARG A 296 -13.24 -10.50 15.05
CA ARG A 296 -12.19 -9.78 15.78
C ARG A 296 -11.05 -10.72 16.16
N ARG A 297 -9.93 -10.16 16.59
CA ARG A 297 -8.71 -10.95 16.89
C ARG A 297 -8.90 -12.02 17.96
N THR A 298 -9.83 -11.81 18.90
CA THR A 298 -10.15 -12.73 20.00
C THR A 298 -11.30 -13.67 19.69
N ALA A 299 -11.90 -13.60 18.50
CA ALA A 299 -13.02 -14.45 18.11
C ALA A 299 -12.56 -15.89 17.86
N VAL A 300 -13.50 -16.82 17.98
CA VAL A 300 -13.34 -18.23 17.65
C VAL A 300 -13.98 -18.48 16.30
N PHE A 301 -13.26 -19.14 15.41
CA PHE A 301 -13.67 -19.38 14.02
C PHE A 301 -13.84 -20.88 13.76
N ALA A 302 -14.73 -21.21 12.84
CA ALA A 302 -14.93 -22.58 12.37
C ALA A 302 -15.27 -22.60 10.87
N LEU A 303 -15.06 -23.74 10.23
CA LEU A 303 -15.56 -23.96 8.86
C LEU A 303 -17.08 -24.04 8.87
N VAL A 304 -17.72 -23.54 7.80
CA VAL A 304 -19.17 -23.73 7.59
C VAL A 304 -19.47 -25.23 7.54
N GLY A 305 -20.41 -25.69 8.35
CA GLY A 305 -20.77 -27.11 8.48
C GLY A 305 -20.05 -27.88 9.60
N GLN A 306 -19.07 -27.28 10.28
CA GLN A 306 -18.44 -27.84 11.50
C GLN A 306 -19.04 -27.32 12.81
N VAL A 307 -19.89 -26.29 12.74
CA VAL A 307 -20.59 -25.77 13.92
C VAL A 307 -21.86 -26.61 14.15
N PHE A 308 -21.91 -27.30 15.27
CA PHE A 308 -23.04 -28.10 15.73
C PHE A 308 -24.01 -27.24 16.56
#